data_bc9003c7c291d0289f5b14edfe618331
#
_entry.id   bc9003c7c291d0289f5b14edfe618331
#
_cell.length_a   1.000
_cell.length_b   1.000
_cell.length_c   1.000
_cell.angle_alpha   90.00
_cell.angle_beta   90.00
_cell.angle_gamma   90.00
#
_symmetry.space_group_name_H-M   'P 1'
#
loop_
_entity.id
_entity.type
_entity.pdbx_description
1 polymer ?
#
loop_
_entity_poly.entity_id
_entity_poly.type
_entity_poly.pdbx_seq_one_letter_code
_entity_poly.pdbx_strand_id
1 'polypeptide(L)'
;MNVKSIKIGKSPSISVDFAGEGEMLIFLHGIGGNKKNWKDNLCFFSDKFLSVAWDTRGYGESDDYEGALKFDDILDDLKKVLDFFNKDKAHIVGLSMGGQIATLFYEKYSNNVKTLTLSLIHI
;
A
#
# COMPACT_ATOMS: atom_id res chain seq x y z
N MET A 1 -13.11 -14.56 7.09
CA MET A 1 -11.72 -14.10 7.25
C MET A 1 -11.71 -12.70 7.83
N ASN A 2 -10.97 -12.51 8.90
CA ASN A 2 -11.00 -11.24 9.63
C ASN A 2 -9.99 -10.26 9.06
N VAL A 3 -10.51 -9.17 8.49
CA VAL A 3 -9.68 -8.04 8.10
C VAL A 3 -9.44 -7.19 9.34
N LYS A 4 -8.17 -6.89 9.61
CA LYS A 4 -7.76 -6.04 10.72
C LYS A 4 -7.32 -4.69 10.20
N SER A 5 -7.47 -3.66 11.02
CA SER A 5 -7.04 -2.30 10.69
C SER A 5 -6.03 -1.82 11.72
N ILE A 6 -4.98 -1.16 11.27
CA ILE A 6 -3.94 -0.63 12.15
C ILE A 6 -3.38 0.67 11.56
N LYS A 7 -2.82 1.51 12.43
CA LYS A 7 -2.09 2.70 12.01
C LYS A 7 -0.61 2.52 12.27
N ILE A 8 0.21 2.82 11.29
CA ILE A 8 1.64 2.60 11.30
C ILE A 8 2.37 3.94 11.28
N GLY A 9 3.33 4.09 12.17
CA GLY A 9 4.18 5.28 12.23
C GLY A 9 3.49 6.48 12.85
N LYS A 10 4.18 7.61 12.78
CA LYS A 10 3.71 8.90 13.30
C LYS A 10 4.14 10.00 12.33
N SER A 11 3.31 11.02 12.19
CA SER A 11 3.61 12.25 11.46
C SER A 11 4.11 12.02 10.02
N PRO A 12 3.39 11.32 9.18
CA PRO A 12 2.01 10.85 9.34
C PRO A 12 1.94 9.42 9.88
N SER A 13 0.82 9.07 10.49
CA SER A 13 0.48 7.66 10.67
C SER A 13 -0.29 7.20 9.44
N ILE A 14 0.04 6.00 9.00
CA ILE A 14 -0.54 5.41 7.78
C ILE A 14 -1.49 4.29 8.18
N SER A 15 -2.74 4.43 7.77
CA SER A 15 -3.77 3.42 8.05
C SER A 15 -3.71 2.31 7.02
N VAL A 16 -3.71 1.07 7.48
CA VAL A 16 -3.76 -0.09 6.61
C VAL A 16 -4.81 -1.07 7.10
N ASP A 17 -5.43 -1.78 6.16
CA ASP A 17 -6.23 -2.96 6.41
C ASP A 17 -5.43 -4.17 5.95
N PHE A 18 -5.49 -5.26 6.69
CA PHE A 18 -4.74 -6.45 6.33
C PHE A 18 -5.43 -7.73 6.78
N ALA A 19 -5.11 -8.83 6.12
CA ALA A 19 -5.62 -10.16 6.45
C ALA A 19 -4.65 -11.22 5.93
N GLY A 20 -4.58 -12.33 6.65
CA GLY A 20 -3.77 -13.46 6.23
C GLY A 20 -2.33 -13.37 6.72
N GLU A 21 -1.51 -14.29 6.22
CA GLU A 21 -0.08 -14.35 6.53
C GLU A 21 0.66 -14.96 5.34
N GLY A 22 1.97 -14.83 5.32
CA GLY A 22 2.80 -15.30 4.22
C GLY A 22 3.51 -14.16 3.53
N GLU A 23 3.82 -14.33 2.25
CA GLU A 23 4.43 -13.25 1.47
C GLU A 23 3.46 -12.07 1.39
N MET A 24 4.00 -10.87 1.43
CA MET A 24 3.16 -9.67 1.39
C MET A 24 2.67 -9.40 -0.03
N LEU A 25 1.37 -9.13 -0.13
CA LEU A 25 0.71 -8.63 -1.34
C LEU A 25 0.02 -7.34 -0.94
N ILE A 26 0.50 -6.21 -1.45
CA ILE A 26 -0.03 -4.89 -1.07
C ILE A 26 -0.70 -4.21 -2.26
N PHE A 27 -1.85 -3.61 -1.98
CA PHE A 27 -2.68 -2.92 -2.96
C PHE A 27 -2.64 -1.42 -2.72
N LEU A 28 -2.38 -0.66 -3.78
CA LEU A 28 -2.29 0.79 -3.74
C LEU A 28 -3.40 1.40 -4.59
N HIS A 29 -4.25 2.20 -3.96
CA HIS A 29 -5.41 2.82 -4.62
C HIS A 29 -5.03 4.01 -5.50
N GLY A 30 -5.95 4.44 -6.35
CA GLY A 30 -5.81 5.62 -7.18
C GLY A 30 -6.33 6.89 -6.52
N ILE A 31 -6.29 8.00 -7.26
CA ILE A 31 -6.85 9.28 -6.82
C ILE A 31 -8.35 9.10 -6.58
N GLY A 32 -8.81 9.62 -5.46
CA GLY A 32 -10.21 9.50 -5.06
C GLY A 32 -10.57 8.17 -4.42
N GLY A 33 -9.61 7.23 -4.37
CA GLY A 33 -9.81 5.94 -3.72
C GLY A 33 -9.29 5.89 -2.30
N ASN A 34 -9.31 4.71 -1.72
CA ASN A 34 -8.76 4.44 -0.39
C ASN A 34 -8.63 2.92 -0.21
N LYS A 35 -8.12 2.50 0.95
CA LYS A 35 -7.90 1.08 1.22
C LYS A 35 -9.16 0.21 1.13
N LYS A 36 -10.33 0.78 1.34
CA LYS A 36 -11.60 0.04 1.32
C LYS A 36 -11.97 -0.43 -0.09
N ASN A 37 -11.40 0.15 -1.12
CA ASN A 37 -11.58 -0.32 -2.49
C ASN A 37 -11.11 -1.77 -2.68
N TRP A 38 -10.22 -2.24 -1.82
CA TRP A 38 -9.57 -3.53 -1.94
C TRP A 38 -10.09 -4.59 -0.97
N LYS A 39 -11.20 -4.34 -0.28
CA LYS A 39 -11.72 -5.24 0.74
C LYS A 39 -11.90 -6.68 0.22
N ASP A 40 -12.54 -6.83 -0.93
CA ASP A 40 -12.77 -8.15 -1.50
C ASP A 40 -11.46 -8.82 -1.92
N ASN A 41 -10.52 -8.04 -2.41
CA ASN A 41 -9.20 -8.55 -2.79
C ASN A 41 -8.44 -9.04 -1.56
N LEU A 42 -8.49 -8.31 -0.45
CA LEU A 42 -7.86 -8.73 0.80
C LEU A 42 -8.38 -10.09 1.24
N CYS A 43 -9.72 -10.24 1.24
CA CYS A 43 -10.34 -11.49 1.64
C CYS A 43 -9.97 -12.63 0.70
N PHE A 44 -9.98 -12.38 -0.60
CA PHE A 44 -9.70 -13.41 -1.60
C PHE A 44 -8.28 -13.96 -1.48
N PHE A 45 -7.29 -13.09 -1.29
CA PHE A 45 -5.89 -13.51 -1.27
C PHE A 45 -5.37 -13.89 0.13
N SER A 46 -6.15 -13.69 1.17
CA SER A 46 -5.69 -13.88 2.55
C SER A 46 -5.42 -15.34 2.93
N ASP A 47 -5.87 -16.29 2.15
CA ASP A 47 -5.57 -17.70 2.40
C ASP A 47 -4.13 -18.08 2.00
N LYS A 48 -3.47 -17.26 1.18
CA LYS A 48 -2.12 -17.55 0.68
C LYS A 48 -1.12 -16.44 0.92
N PHE A 49 -1.58 -15.22 1.19
CA PHE A 49 -0.72 -14.05 1.33
C PHE A 49 -1.07 -13.25 2.57
N LEU A 50 -0.11 -12.49 3.06
CA LEU A 50 -0.41 -11.35 3.90
C LEU A 50 -0.90 -10.26 2.95
N SER A 51 -2.23 -10.12 2.85
CA SER A 51 -2.87 -9.13 1.95
C SER A 51 -3.02 -7.82 2.70
N VAL A 52 -2.51 -6.74 2.12
CA VAL A 52 -2.48 -5.41 2.75
C VAL A 52 -3.03 -4.38 1.78
N ALA A 53 -3.85 -3.46 2.27
CA ALA A 53 -4.26 -2.29 1.51
C ALA A 53 -4.03 -1.07 2.39
N TRP A 54 -3.47 -0.01 1.82
CA TRP A 54 -3.17 1.19 2.58
C TRP A 54 -4.02 2.37 2.14
N ASP A 55 -4.10 3.36 3.02
CA ASP A 55 -4.51 4.70 2.65
C ASP A 55 -3.24 5.52 2.45
N THR A 56 -3.03 6.05 1.24
CA THR A 56 -1.94 6.98 0.97
C THR A 56 -2.06 8.17 1.94
N ARG A 57 -0.94 8.77 2.36
CA ARG A 57 -1.00 9.97 3.20
C ARG A 57 -1.97 10.99 2.58
N GLY A 58 -2.80 11.61 3.40
CA GLY A 58 -3.81 12.54 2.96
C GLY A 58 -5.10 11.90 2.45
N TYR A 59 -5.18 10.57 2.43
CA TYR A 59 -6.37 9.83 2.00
C TYR A 59 -6.93 9.00 3.13
N GLY A 60 -8.24 8.75 3.06
CA GLY A 60 -8.92 7.85 3.99
C GLY A 60 -8.64 8.17 5.45
N GLU A 61 -8.17 7.18 6.19
CA GLU A 61 -7.91 7.30 7.62
C GLU A 61 -6.43 7.57 7.95
N SER A 62 -5.56 7.67 6.94
CA SER A 62 -4.18 8.09 7.13
C SER A 62 -4.13 9.58 7.46
N ASP A 63 -3.10 9.98 8.19
CA ASP A 63 -2.93 11.39 8.52
C ASP A 63 -2.72 12.22 7.26
N ASP A 64 -3.13 13.47 7.35
CA ASP A 64 -2.83 14.47 6.33
C ASP A 64 -1.36 14.89 6.42
N TYR A 65 -0.91 15.68 5.48
CA TYR A 65 0.48 16.13 5.38
C TYR A 65 0.52 17.64 5.29
N GLU A 66 1.66 18.21 5.67
CA GLU A 66 1.89 19.64 5.55
C GLU A 66 2.70 19.95 4.29
N GLY A 67 2.41 21.07 3.65
CA GLY A 67 3.12 21.50 2.46
C GLY A 67 2.71 20.75 1.22
N ALA A 68 3.61 20.67 0.24
CA ALA A 68 3.34 20.01 -1.02
C ALA A 68 3.40 18.48 -0.86
N LEU A 69 2.55 17.78 -1.61
CA LEU A 69 2.60 16.34 -1.69
C LEU A 69 3.84 15.94 -2.50
N LYS A 70 4.72 15.16 -1.89
CA LYS A 70 5.94 14.67 -2.52
C LYS A 70 5.90 13.15 -2.62
N PHE A 71 6.15 12.63 -3.81
CA PHE A 71 6.18 11.17 -4.00
C PHE A 71 7.25 10.52 -3.15
N ASP A 72 8.41 11.14 -2.97
CA ASP A 72 9.47 10.58 -2.12
C ASP A 72 8.97 10.28 -0.71
N ASP A 73 8.16 11.15 -0.14
CA ASP A 73 7.58 10.93 1.18
C ASP A 73 6.62 9.75 1.19
N ILE A 74 5.82 9.61 0.12
CA ILE A 74 4.91 8.47 -0.04
C ILE A 74 5.68 7.16 -0.15
N LEU A 75 6.79 7.17 -0.89
CA LEU A 75 7.63 5.98 -1.03
C LEU A 75 8.23 5.56 0.30
N ASP A 76 8.65 6.51 1.12
CA ASP A 76 9.17 6.22 2.45
C ASP A 76 8.08 5.69 3.37
N ASP A 77 6.85 6.18 3.24
CA ASP A 77 5.70 5.63 3.98
C ASP A 77 5.49 4.16 3.62
N LEU A 78 5.56 3.84 2.33
CA LEU A 78 5.38 2.47 1.87
C LEU A 78 6.48 1.55 2.41
N LYS A 79 7.73 2.03 2.43
CA LYS A 79 8.84 1.27 3.02
C LYS A 79 8.59 0.99 4.50
N LYS A 80 8.05 1.97 5.24
CA LYS A 80 7.70 1.78 6.65
C LYS A 80 6.61 0.73 6.84
N VAL A 81 5.67 0.63 5.92
CA VAL A 81 4.64 -0.41 5.98
C VAL A 81 5.28 -1.80 5.82
N LEU A 82 6.16 -1.98 4.85
CA LEU A 82 6.89 -3.23 4.70
C LEU A 82 7.67 -3.57 5.96
N ASP A 83 8.39 -2.61 6.50
CA ASP A 83 9.21 -2.79 7.71
C ASP A 83 8.36 -3.17 8.92
N PHE A 84 7.19 -2.55 9.06
CA PHE A 84 6.27 -2.86 10.17
C PHE A 84 5.88 -4.34 10.17
N PHE A 85 5.63 -4.91 9.01
CA PHE A 85 5.26 -6.31 8.87
C PHE A 85 6.46 -7.23 8.77
N ASN A 86 7.67 -6.71 8.94
CA ASN A 86 8.92 -7.49 8.81
C ASN A 86 9.07 -8.13 7.45
N LYS A 87 8.67 -7.43 6.40
CA LYS A 87 8.77 -7.95 5.03
C LYS A 87 9.88 -7.25 4.28
N ASP A 88 10.84 -8.02 3.82
CA ASP A 88 11.92 -7.53 2.98
C ASP A 88 11.42 -7.21 1.57
N LYS A 89 10.50 -8.02 1.06
CA LYS A 89 9.95 -7.88 -0.28
C LYS A 89 8.43 -7.97 -0.27
N ALA A 90 7.82 -7.33 -1.25
CA ALA A 90 6.37 -7.38 -1.44
C ALA A 90 6.01 -7.51 -2.91
N HIS A 91 4.90 -8.18 -3.15
CA HIS A 91 4.18 -8.11 -4.43
C HIS A 91 3.32 -6.86 -4.36
N ILE A 92 3.46 -5.96 -5.33
CA ILE A 92 2.78 -4.67 -5.30
C ILE A 92 1.80 -4.59 -6.47
N VAL A 93 0.55 -4.28 -6.15
CA VAL A 93 -0.52 -4.05 -7.13
C VAL A 93 -0.90 -2.58 -7.02
N GLY A 94 -0.75 -1.84 -8.10
CA GLY A 94 -1.06 -0.41 -8.12
C GLY A 94 -2.09 -0.05 -9.18
N LEU A 95 -3.09 0.73 -8.79
CA LEU A 95 -4.15 1.21 -9.66
C LEU A 95 -3.98 2.70 -9.89
N SER A 96 -3.83 3.13 -11.14
CA SER A 96 -3.72 4.54 -11.52
C SER A 96 -2.60 5.25 -10.74
N MET A 97 -2.89 6.20 -9.86
CA MET A 97 -1.88 6.85 -8.99
C MET A 97 -1.09 5.81 -8.20
N GLY A 98 -1.76 4.76 -7.72
CA GLY A 98 -1.09 3.64 -7.04
C GLY A 98 -0.10 2.93 -7.94
N GLY A 99 -0.38 2.83 -9.23
CA GLY A 99 0.55 2.28 -10.21
C GLY A 99 1.79 3.16 -10.38
N GLN A 100 1.61 4.47 -10.36
CA GLN A 100 2.73 5.41 -10.41
C GLN A 100 3.59 5.31 -9.15
N ILE A 101 2.95 5.22 -7.97
CA ILE A 101 3.64 5.02 -6.71
C ILE A 101 4.44 3.71 -6.74
N ALA A 102 3.83 2.63 -7.21
CA ALA A 102 4.48 1.32 -7.29
C ALA A 102 5.72 1.37 -8.19
N THR A 103 5.62 2.02 -9.33
CA THR A 103 6.73 2.16 -10.28
C THR A 103 7.89 2.95 -9.67
N LEU A 104 7.58 4.08 -9.03
CA LEU A 104 8.59 4.91 -8.36
C LEU A 104 9.20 4.18 -7.16
N PHE A 105 8.41 3.42 -6.44
CA PHE A 105 8.90 2.60 -5.34
C PHE A 105 9.92 1.57 -5.84
N TYR A 106 9.62 0.93 -6.96
CA TYR A 106 10.57 0.00 -7.57
C TYR A 106 11.89 0.70 -7.93
N GLU A 107 11.84 1.91 -8.46
CA GLU A 107 13.06 2.65 -8.79
C GLU A 107 13.89 2.96 -7.56
N LYS A 108 13.25 3.36 -6.47
CA LYS A 108 13.95 3.75 -5.23
C LYS A 108 14.35 2.53 -4.38
N TYR A 109 13.49 1.53 -4.30
CA TYR A 109 13.63 0.38 -3.41
C TYR A 109 13.51 -0.93 -4.19
N SER A 110 14.24 -1.08 -5.28
CA SER A 110 14.10 -2.24 -6.17
C SER A 110 14.28 -3.58 -5.46
N ASN A 111 15.14 -3.64 -4.44
CA ASN A 111 15.37 -4.87 -3.69
C ASN A 111 14.20 -5.27 -2.78
N ASN A 112 13.24 -4.37 -2.59
CA ASN A 112 12.07 -4.61 -1.76
C ASN A 112 10.82 -4.97 -2.57
N VAL A 113 10.95 -5.11 -3.88
CA VAL A 113 9.84 -5.45 -4.77
C VAL A 113 10.06 -6.84 -5.36
N LYS A 114 9.09 -7.73 -5.15
CA LYS A 114 9.13 -9.07 -5.74
C LYS A 114 8.46 -9.09 -7.10
N THR A 115 7.28 -8.50 -7.19
CA THR A 115 6.56 -8.34 -8.48
C THR A 115 5.79 -7.03 -8.48
N LEU A 116 5.54 -6.51 -9.69
CA LEU A 116 4.69 -5.35 -9.92
C LEU A 116 3.53 -5.74 -10.80
N THR A 117 2.32 -5.37 -10.39
CA THR A 117 1.13 -5.48 -11.21
C THR A 117 0.49 -4.10 -11.29
N LEU A 118 0.40 -3.56 -12.48
CA LEU A 118 -0.05 -2.19 -12.69
C LEU A 118 -1.34 -2.21 -13.49
N SER A 119 -2.33 -1.45 -13.02
CA SER A 119 -3.58 -1.28 -13.72
C SER A 119 -3.77 0.20 -14.04
N LEU A 120 -3.96 0.50 -15.30
CA LEU A 120 -4.25 1.83 -15.79
C LEU A 120 -5.69 1.84 -16.25
N ILE A 121 -6.45 2.82 -15.77
CA ILE A 121 -7.81 3.03 -16.23
C ILE A 121 -7.78 4.15 -17.25
N HIS A 122 -8.21 3.82 -18.45
CA HIS A 122 -8.40 4.79 -19.50
C HIS A 122 -9.89 5.03 -19.65
N ILE A 123 -10.24 6.25 -19.56
CA ILE A 123 -11.63 6.66 -19.76
C ILE A 123 -11.71 7.47 -21.04
#